data_f4e5c7f0434b5aa6038fe1475356a6d0
#
_entry.id   f4e5c7f0434b5aa6038fe1475356a6d0
#
_cell.length_a   1.000
_cell.length_b   1.000
_cell.length_c   1.000
_cell.angle_alpha   90.00
_cell.angle_beta   90.00
_cell.angle_gamma   90.00
#
_symmetry.space_group_name_H-M   'P 1'
#
loop_
_entity.id
_entity.type
_entity.pdbx_description
1 polymer ?
#
loop_
_entity_poly.entity_id
_entity_poly.type
_entity_poly.pdbx_seq_one_letter_code
_entity_poly.pdbx_strand_id
1 'polypeptide(L)'
;MKNPHDVILRPVLTEASYEGIADKRYVFEVTRAHYPPLLEAGVRIYEYTPGFIHAKNFVVDDRFATVGTVNLDYRSLYLHFECGVWMSGSSSVRDVHADFLATQAVSQEISLEAAQQLSKHKRLLHAMLRAFASLF
;
A
#
# COMPACT_ATOMS: atom_id res chain seq x y z
N MET A 1 1.94 -16.85 17.68
CA MET A 1 3.33 -16.90 17.16
C MET A 1 3.40 -15.93 16.00
N LYS A 2 4.24 -14.87 16.07
CA LYS A 2 4.50 -14.00 14.92
C LYS A 2 5.15 -14.83 13.83
N ASN A 3 4.65 -14.70 12.59
CA ASN A 3 5.30 -15.33 11.44
C ASN A 3 6.69 -14.68 11.28
N PRO A 4 7.80 -15.44 11.18
CA PRO A 4 9.15 -14.88 11.09
C PRO A 4 9.44 -14.09 9.80
N HIS A 5 8.45 -13.94 8.91
CA HIS A 5 8.56 -13.25 7.63
C HIS A 5 7.45 -12.21 7.44
N ASP A 6 6.99 -11.57 8.50
CA ASP A 6 6.02 -10.46 8.37
C ASP A 6 6.69 -9.26 7.70
N VAL A 7 6.61 -9.21 6.39
CA VAL A 7 6.92 -8.01 5.61
C VAL A 7 5.76 -7.05 5.76
N ILE A 8 5.97 -5.97 6.48
CA ILE A 8 4.95 -4.94 6.66
C ILE A 8 5.06 -3.95 5.49
N LEU A 9 4.19 -4.10 4.51
CA LEU A 9 4.10 -3.19 3.38
C LEU A 9 3.08 -2.09 3.67
N ARG A 10 3.47 -0.85 3.43
CA ARG A 10 2.54 0.28 3.44
C ARG A 10 2.23 0.73 2.02
N PRO A 11 1.06 0.45 1.47
CA PRO A 11 0.37 1.44 0.69
C PRO A 11 -0.80 1.98 1.50
N VAL A 12 -0.83 3.27 1.73
CA VAL A 12 -1.96 3.90 2.39
C VAL A 12 -2.45 5.02 1.50
N LEU A 13 -3.53 4.76 0.80
CA LEU A 13 -4.26 5.75 0.02
C LEU A 13 -5.60 5.98 0.69
N THR A 14 -6.03 7.23 0.84
CA THR A 14 -7.30 7.56 1.47
C THR A 14 -8.27 8.17 0.49
N GLU A 15 -9.53 7.81 0.64
CA GLU A 15 -10.63 8.32 -0.16
C GLU A 15 -10.87 9.83 0.05
N ALA A 16 -10.65 10.33 1.26
CA ALA A 16 -10.91 11.70 1.65
C ALA A 16 -10.01 12.76 0.96
N SER A 17 -8.86 12.36 0.44
CA SER A 17 -7.91 13.29 -0.20
C SER A 17 -8.15 13.49 -1.69
N TYR A 18 -9.14 12.82 -2.28
CA TYR A 18 -9.35 12.79 -3.73
C TYR A 18 -10.52 13.63 -4.24
N GLU A 19 -11.26 14.28 -3.36
CA GLU A 19 -12.31 15.22 -3.74
C GLU A 19 -11.69 16.45 -4.41
N GLY A 20 -11.46 16.38 -5.71
CA GLY A 20 -10.95 17.48 -6.55
C GLY A 20 -9.82 17.14 -7.51
N ILE A 21 -9.21 15.95 -7.44
CA ILE A 21 -8.11 15.56 -8.34
C ILE A 21 -8.52 14.28 -9.09
N ALA A 22 -9.03 14.44 -10.30
CA ALA A 22 -9.63 13.35 -11.10
C ALA A 22 -8.64 12.21 -11.42
N ASP A 23 -7.37 12.50 -11.62
CA ASP A 23 -6.31 11.55 -11.92
C ASP A 23 -6.00 10.61 -10.73
N LYS A 24 -6.17 11.08 -9.50
CA LYS A 24 -5.91 10.27 -8.30
C LYS A 24 -7.00 9.25 -8.00
N ARG A 25 -8.26 9.54 -8.32
CA ARG A 25 -9.37 8.59 -8.13
C ARG A 25 -9.17 7.31 -8.93
N TYR A 26 -8.68 7.43 -10.14
CA TYR A 26 -8.38 6.31 -11.01
C TYR A 26 -7.19 5.48 -10.48
N VAL A 27 -6.10 6.11 -10.01
CA VAL A 27 -4.96 5.41 -9.39
C VAL A 27 -5.42 4.61 -8.16
N PHE A 28 -6.33 5.16 -7.38
CA PHE A 28 -6.93 4.49 -6.23
C PHE A 28 -7.74 3.24 -6.62
N GLU A 29 -8.56 3.32 -7.68
CA GLU A 29 -9.28 2.14 -8.19
C GLU A 29 -8.33 1.07 -8.74
N VAL A 30 -7.20 1.45 -9.38
CA VAL A 30 -6.14 0.51 -9.78
C VAL A 30 -5.56 -0.21 -8.55
N THR A 31 -5.24 0.54 -7.50
CA THR A 31 -4.70 -0.03 -6.26
C THR A 31 -5.71 -1.00 -5.63
N ARG A 32 -6.98 -0.60 -5.48
CA ARG A 32 -8.05 -1.45 -4.93
C ARG A 32 -8.30 -2.70 -5.78
N ALA A 33 -8.05 -2.66 -7.07
CA ALA A 33 -8.17 -3.82 -7.94
C ALA A 33 -7.18 -4.95 -7.59
N HIS A 34 -6.07 -4.63 -6.89
CA HIS A 34 -5.09 -5.61 -6.43
C HIS A 34 -5.35 -6.13 -5.00
N TYR A 35 -6.30 -5.55 -4.25
CA TYR A 35 -6.60 -5.98 -2.88
C TYR A 35 -7.04 -7.44 -2.77
N PRO A 36 -8.01 -7.95 -3.56
CA PRO A 36 -8.47 -9.32 -3.40
C PRO A 36 -7.35 -10.36 -3.48
N PRO A 37 -6.49 -10.40 -4.52
CA PRO A 37 -5.43 -11.40 -4.58
C PRO A 37 -4.38 -11.24 -3.47
N LEU A 38 -4.11 -10.03 -2.98
CA LEU A 38 -3.19 -9.80 -1.87
C LEU A 38 -3.78 -10.30 -0.55
N LEU A 39 -5.05 -10.02 -0.29
CA LEU A 39 -5.77 -10.50 0.90
C LEU A 39 -5.89 -12.02 0.90
N GLU A 40 -6.16 -12.65 -0.25
CA GLU A 40 -6.18 -14.10 -0.42
C GLU A 40 -4.80 -14.74 -0.15
N ALA A 41 -3.72 -14.02 -0.47
CA ALA A 41 -2.35 -14.42 -0.15
C ALA A 41 -1.96 -14.18 1.33
N GLY A 42 -2.87 -13.66 2.16
CA GLY A 42 -2.67 -13.40 3.59
C GLY A 42 -2.04 -12.04 3.92
N VAL A 43 -1.93 -11.14 2.95
CA VAL A 43 -1.49 -9.76 3.19
C VAL A 43 -2.60 -8.99 3.91
N ARG A 44 -2.26 -8.28 4.98
CA ARG A 44 -3.20 -7.37 5.66
C ARG A 44 -3.09 -5.97 5.05
N ILE A 45 -4.22 -5.39 4.70
CA ILE A 45 -4.29 -4.08 4.04
C ILE A 45 -5.05 -3.11 4.93
N TYR A 46 -4.51 -1.90 5.07
CA TYR A 46 -5.10 -0.83 5.88
C TYR A 46 -5.20 0.44 5.04
N GLU A 47 -6.34 1.12 5.09
CA GLU A 47 -6.56 2.44 4.51
C GLU A 47 -6.52 3.51 5.62
N TYR A 48 -5.63 4.49 5.47
CA TYR A 48 -5.50 5.59 6.43
C TYR A 48 -6.65 6.57 6.27
N THR A 49 -7.50 6.68 7.28
CA THR A 49 -8.72 7.48 7.23
C THR A 49 -8.58 8.95 7.61
N PRO A 50 -7.59 9.37 8.44
CA PRO A 50 -7.50 10.78 8.84
C PRO A 50 -6.98 11.75 7.77
N GLY A 51 -6.48 11.28 6.64
CA GLY A 51 -5.94 12.15 5.60
C GLY A 51 -5.15 11.39 4.52
N PHE A 52 -4.19 12.05 3.88
CA PHE A 52 -3.35 11.48 2.83
C PHE A 52 -1.93 11.23 3.32
N ILE A 53 -1.42 10.02 3.09
CA ILE A 53 -0.02 9.67 3.34
C ILE A 53 0.67 9.39 2.01
N HIS A 54 1.84 10.03 1.81
CA HIS A 54 2.68 9.81 0.61
C HIS A 54 4.02 9.13 0.96
N ALA A 55 4.13 8.55 2.15
CA ALA A 55 5.33 7.84 2.58
C ALA A 55 5.47 6.48 1.88
N LYS A 56 6.69 6.11 1.50
CA LYS A 56 7.06 4.81 0.95
C LYS A 56 8.13 4.21 1.87
N ASN A 57 7.65 3.60 2.96
CA ASN A 57 8.50 3.03 3.98
C ASN A 57 8.28 1.51 4.01
N PHE A 58 9.36 0.76 4.12
CA PHE A 58 9.30 -0.68 4.31
C PHE A 58 10.04 -1.04 5.60
N VAL A 59 9.48 -1.95 6.38
CA VAL A 59 10.14 -2.51 7.56
C VAL A 59 10.09 -4.03 7.45
N VAL A 60 11.21 -4.68 7.69
CA VAL A 60 11.35 -6.13 7.61
C VAL A 60 11.99 -6.65 8.90
N ASP A 61 11.30 -7.56 9.58
CA ASP A 61 11.75 -8.29 10.77
C ASP A 61 12.27 -7.38 11.91
N ASP A 62 11.81 -6.14 12.03
CA ASP A 62 12.29 -5.14 12.99
C ASP A 62 13.82 -4.89 12.92
N ARG A 63 14.46 -5.33 11.84
CA ARG A 63 15.92 -5.28 11.63
C ARG A 63 16.32 -4.39 10.48
N PHE A 64 15.46 -4.30 9.47
CA PHE A 64 15.73 -3.52 8.26
C PHE A 64 14.58 -2.56 8.00
N ALA A 65 14.92 -1.38 7.52
CA ALA A 65 13.91 -0.44 7.02
C ALA A 65 14.42 0.29 5.78
N THR A 66 13.48 0.69 4.92
CA THR A 66 13.76 1.66 3.86
C THR A 66 12.78 2.82 3.97
N VAL A 67 13.28 4.01 3.67
CA VAL A 67 12.49 5.24 3.53
C VAL A 67 12.89 5.89 2.21
N GLY A 68 11.94 6.14 1.33
CA GLY A 68 12.30 6.65 0.02
C GLY A 68 11.11 7.02 -0.86
N THR A 69 11.34 7.01 -2.17
CA THR A 69 10.36 7.41 -3.18
C THR A 69 9.70 6.22 -3.89
N VAL A 70 10.19 4.99 -3.70
CA VAL A 70 9.76 3.77 -4.41
C VAL A 70 8.33 3.39 -4.04
N ASN A 71 7.41 3.52 -4.98
CA ASN A 71 6.08 2.93 -4.85
C ASN A 71 6.11 1.43 -5.22
N LEU A 72 5.08 0.68 -4.80
CA LEU A 72 4.85 -0.71 -5.24
C LEU A 72 4.03 -0.72 -6.55
N ASP A 73 4.56 -0.04 -7.56
CA ASP A 73 3.98 0.00 -8.91
C ASP A 73 5.04 -0.30 -9.97
N TYR A 74 4.59 -0.61 -11.19
CA TYR A 74 5.50 -0.96 -12.30
C TYR A 74 6.44 0.18 -12.69
N ARG A 75 6.00 1.43 -12.58
CA ARG A 75 6.81 2.60 -12.94
C ARG A 75 7.97 2.76 -11.98
N SER A 76 7.69 2.75 -10.68
CA SER A 76 8.73 2.89 -9.65
C SER A 76 9.70 1.71 -9.65
N LEU A 77 9.21 0.48 -9.87
CA LEU A 77 10.04 -0.72 -9.79
C LEU A 77 10.90 -0.97 -11.04
N TYR A 78 10.46 -0.51 -12.23
CA TYR A 78 11.11 -0.90 -13.50
C TYR A 78 11.45 0.26 -14.43
N LEU A 79 10.83 1.44 -14.29
CA LEU A 79 10.90 2.48 -15.31
C LEU A 79 11.45 3.82 -14.81
N HIS A 80 11.36 4.08 -13.51
CA HIS A 80 11.80 5.33 -12.91
C HIS A 80 13.12 5.18 -12.13
N PHE A 81 13.84 6.29 -12.02
CA PHE A 81 14.91 6.42 -11.04
C PHE A 81 14.29 6.80 -9.71
N GLU A 82 14.50 5.98 -8.70
CA GLU A 82 14.00 6.18 -7.37
C GLU A 82 15.16 6.34 -6.39
N CYS A 83 14.93 7.01 -5.28
CA CYS A 83 15.93 7.24 -4.25
C CYS A 83 15.38 6.82 -2.88
N GLY A 84 16.21 6.19 -2.09
CA GLY A 84 15.85 5.77 -0.74
C GLY A 84 17.05 5.53 0.15
N VAL A 85 16.80 5.58 1.45
CA VAL A 85 17.77 5.20 2.47
C VAL A 85 17.42 3.80 2.95
N TRP A 86 18.38 2.89 2.89
CA TRP A 86 18.29 1.58 3.50
C TRP A 86 18.97 1.59 4.87
N MET A 87 18.31 1.07 5.89
CA MET A 87 18.76 1.08 7.27
C MET A 87 18.79 -0.33 7.82
N SER A 88 19.83 -0.65 8.60
CA SER A 88 19.98 -1.94 9.29
C SER A 88 20.57 -1.75 10.67
N GLY A 89 20.02 -2.45 11.66
CA GLY A 89 20.55 -2.51 13.02
C GLY A 89 20.60 -1.17 13.77
N SER A 90 19.92 -0.12 13.27
CA SER A 90 19.89 1.20 13.90
C SER A 90 18.60 1.40 14.72
N SER A 91 18.61 2.37 15.64
CA SER A 91 17.41 2.80 16.37
C SER A 91 16.33 3.31 15.42
N SER A 92 16.70 3.95 14.31
CA SER A 92 15.79 4.48 13.30
C SER A 92 14.88 3.40 12.67
N VAL A 93 15.32 2.14 12.61
CA VAL A 93 14.44 1.04 12.17
C VAL A 93 13.24 0.90 13.11
N ARG A 94 13.48 0.98 14.43
CA ARG A 94 12.41 0.91 15.44
C ARG A 94 11.50 2.13 15.39
N ASP A 95 12.06 3.30 15.11
CA ASP A 95 11.30 4.55 15.01
C ASP A 95 10.36 4.49 13.80
N VAL A 96 10.84 4.02 12.64
CA VAL A 96 10.00 3.80 11.44
C VAL A 96 8.91 2.75 11.71
N HIS A 97 9.24 1.67 12.44
CA HIS A 97 8.24 0.66 12.81
C HIS A 97 7.19 1.22 13.80
N ALA A 98 7.62 2.00 14.80
CA ALA A 98 6.70 2.62 15.75
C ALA A 98 5.74 3.60 15.06
N ASP A 99 6.25 4.42 14.13
CA ASP A 99 5.42 5.32 13.31
C ASP A 99 4.43 4.54 12.43
N PHE A 100 4.86 3.39 11.88
CA PHE A 100 3.97 2.48 11.17
C PHE A 100 2.82 2.01 12.07
N LEU A 101 3.11 1.48 13.24
CA LEU A 101 2.09 0.96 14.16
C LEU A 101 1.12 2.06 14.61
N ALA A 102 1.63 3.27 14.87
CA ALA A 102 0.79 4.42 15.22
C ALA A 102 -0.17 4.79 14.08
N THR A 103 0.31 4.77 12.84
CA THR A 103 -0.52 5.02 11.65
C THR A 103 -1.55 3.90 11.44
N GLN A 104 -1.13 2.64 11.61
CA GLN A 104 -2.01 1.48 11.49
C GLN A 104 -3.17 1.54 12.51
N ALA A 105 -2.89 1.99 13.74
CA ALA A 105 -3.88 2.09 14.80
C ALA A 105 -5.05 3.05 14.48
N VAL A 106 -4.83 4.02 13.60
CA VAL A 106 -5.85 4.99 13.15
C VAL A 106 -6.31 4.73 11.72
N SER A 107 -5.96 3.58 11.16
CA SER A 107 -6.33 3.16 9.81
C SER A 107 -7.42 2.10 9.84
N GLN A 108 -8.22 2.03 8.79
CA GLN A 108 -9.25 1.01 8.62
C GLN A 108 -8.65 -0.24 7.98
N GLU A 109 -8.77 -1.39 8.63
CA GLU A 109 -8.42 -2.67 8.03
C GLU A 109 -9.46 -3.07 6.98
N ILE A 110 -8.98 -3.50 5.82
CA ILE A 110 -9.83 -3.94 4.70
C ILE A 110 -9.96 -5.46 4.76
N SER A 111 -11.19 -5.95 4.87
CA SER A 111 -11.46 -7.39 4.82
C SER A 111 -11.58 -7.88 3.38
N LEU A 112 -11.37 -9.19 3.18
CA LEU A 112 -11.56 -9.82 1.86
C LEU A 112 -13.00 -9.67 1.37
N GLU A 113 -13.97 -9.80 2.28
CA GLU A 113 -15.39 -9.63 1.95
C GLU A 113 -15.67 -8.21 1.45
N ALA A 114 -15.14 -7.18 2.13
CA ALA A 114 -15.30 -5.79 1.71
C ALA A 114 -14.64 -5.54 0.35
N ALA A 115 -13.45 -6.10 0.10
CA ALA A 115 -12.75 -5.98 -1.17
C ALA A 115 -13.46 -6.70 -2.32
N GLN A 116 -14.23 -7.76 -2.04
CA GLN A 116 -14.98 -8.53 -3.02
C GLN A 116 -16.42 -8.03 -3.24
N GLN A 117 -16.98 -7.23 -2.34
CA GLN A 117 -18.32 -6.65 -2.42
C GLN A 117 -18.42 -5.53 -3.48
N LEU A 118 -17.95 -5.82 -4.69
CA LEU A 118 -18.00 -4.89 -5.80
C LEU A 118 -19.16 -5.22 -6.75
N SER A 119 -19.81 -4.18 -7.28
CA SER A 119 -20.79 -4.37 -8.36
C SER A 119 -20.13 -5.05 -9.56
N LYS A 120 -20.93 -5.76 -10.39
CA LYS A 120 -20.42 -6.44 -11.60
C LYS A 120 -19.63 -5.51 -12.52
N HIS A 121 -20.06 -4.25 -12.65
CA HIS A 121 -19.38 -3.23 -13.45
C HIS A 121 -18.01 -2.86 -12.86
N LYS A 122 -17.91 -2.67 -11.53
CA LYS A 122 -16.64 -2.40 -10.88
C LYS A 122 -15.67 -3.59 -10.97
N ARG A 123 -16.18 -4.82 -10.86
CA ARG A 123 -15.35 -6.04 -11.05
C ARG A 123 -14.76 -6.12 -12.46
N LEU A 124 -15.56 -5.81 -13.50
CA LEU A 124 -15.06 -5.75 -14.87
C LEU A 124 -14.02 -4.64 -15.04
N LEU A 125 -14.30 -3.44 -14.52
CA LEU A 125 -13.35 -2.33 -14.53
C LEU A 125 -12.03 -2.71 -13.86
N HIS A 126 -12.07 -3.31 -12.67
CA HIS A 126 -10.87 -3.75 -11.94
C HIS A 126 -10.10 -4.83 -12.71
N ALA A 127 -10.78 -5.75 -13.40
CA ALA A 127 -10.12 -6.75 -14.24
C ALA A 127 -9.38 -6.09 -15.42
N MET A 128 -10.00 -5.11 -16.06
CA MET A 128 -9.36 -4.32 -17.13
C MET A 128 -8.17 -3.51 -16.60
N LEU A 129 -8.35 -2.78 -15.50
CA LEU A 129 -7.28 -1.99 -14.88
C LEU A 129 -6.06 -2.84 -14.52
N ARG A 130 -6.26 -4.05 -13.99
CA ARG A 130 -5.16 -4.98 -13.72
C ARG A 130 -4.45 -5.44 -14.98
N ALA A 131 -5.19 -5.71 -16.07
CA ALA A 131 -4.59 -6.13 -17.34
C ALA A 131 -3.69 -5.05 -17.95
N PHE A 132 -4.01 -3.79 -17.68
CA PHE A 132 -3.26 -2.62 -18.17
C PHE A 132 -2.37 -1.95 -17.10
N ALA A 133 -2.21 -2.57 -15.93
CA ALA A 133 -1.46 -1.98 -14.81
C ALA A 133 0.00 -1.62 -15.15
N SER A 134 0.60 -2.29 -16.13
CA SER A 134 1.96 -1.96 -16.61
C SER A 134 2.06 -0.66 -17.42
N LEU A 135 0.92 -0.04 -17.78
CA LEU A 135 0.87 1.22 -18.52
C LEU A 135 0.74 2.45 -17.60
N PHE A 136 0.62 2.22 -16.29
CA PHE A 136 0.39 3.26 -15.29
C PHE A 136 1.51 3.38 -14.27
#